data_8d873fc4a3ce5d973ed0e4251dfe5707
#
_entry.id   8d873fc4a3ce5d973ed0e4251dfe5707
#
_cell.length_a   1.000
_cell.length_b   1.000
_cell.length_c   1.000
_cell.angle_alpha   90.00
_cell.angle_beta   90.00
_cell.angle_gamma   90.00
#
_symmetry.space_group_name_H-M   'P 1'
#
loop_
_entity.id
_entity.type
_entity.pdbx_description
1 polymer ?
#
loop_
_entity_poly.entity_id
_entity_poly.type
_entity_poly.pdbx_seq_one_letter_code
_entity_poly.pdbx_strand_id
1 'polypeptide(L)'
;MRALAPVIPDRVTAGWNQLLCSLSTGLDTRKNDTYVDICFMGLKGGSGAMKGTDGYDHIGMIDASGGVLDQDYEMFEQQTPHILEKHELLTDSAGPGQWRGGLGVETRIRFGGEDIQLVTFGDGDIEPAFGLFGGGPGTLNFIELYEANGDAYTCTTKDLVRGVLPGTLYVQEAGGGGGWGDPKKRPAEKVAEEVRDGIISIDQAREAYGVILDEKTLELDEEETARLRGA
;
A
#
# COMPACT_ATOMS: atom_id res chain seq x y z
N MET A 1 -14.23 -14.42 3.84
CA MET A 1 -14.52 -14.22 2.40
C MET A 1 -14.14 -15.42 1.54
N ARG A 2 -12.92 -15.99 1.62
CA ARG A 2 -12.52 -17.17 0.80
C ARG A 2 -13.51 -18.32 0.85
N ALA A 3 -14.04 -18.69 2.02
CA ALA A 3 -15.01 -19.78 2.17
C ALA A 3 -16.37 -19.49 1.53
N LEU A 4 -16.76 -18.24 1.41
CA LEU A 4 -18.03 -17.81 0.80
C LEU A 4 -17.92 -17.61 -0.71
N ALA A 5 -16.72 -17.38 -1.22
CA ALA A 5 -16.50 -17.05 -2.62
C ALA A 5 -17.11 -18.07 -3.61
N PRO A 6 -17.00 -19.40 -3.41
CA PRO A 6 -17.62 -20.35 -4.33
C PRO A 6 -19.16 -20.34 -4.31
N VAL A 7 -19.78 -19.85 -3.24
CA VAL A 7 -21.24 -19.87 -3.03
C VAL A 7 -21.89 -18.59 -3.56
N ILE A 8 -21.25 -17.44 -3.32
CA ILE A 8 -21.78 -16.12 -3.68
C ILE A 8 -20.71 -15.25 -4.39
N PRO A 9 -20.16 -15.73 -5.53
CA PRO A 9 -19.01 -15.08 -6.18
C PRO A 9 -19.23 -13.60 -6.49
N ASP A 10 -20.45 -13.21 -6.83
CA ASP A 10 -20.80 -11.83 -7.21
C ASP A 10 -20.95 -10.87 -6.00
N ARG A 11 -20.80 -11.38 -4.77
CA ARG A 11 -21.02 -10.59 -3.53
C ARG A 11 -19.83 -10.63 -2.57
N VAL A 12 -18.69 -11.13 -3.03
CA VAL A 12 -17.46 -11.18 -2.23
C VAL A 12 -16.40 -10.28 -2.83
N THR A 13 -15.60 -9.70 -1.96
CA THR A 13 -14.38 -9.00 -2.36
C THR A 13 -13.19 -9.91 -2.17
N ALA A 14 -12.13 -9.71 -2.93
CA ALA A 14 -10.80 -10.21 -2.60
C ALA A 14 -10.32 -9.61 -1.26
N GLY A 15 -9.17 -10.03 -0.79
CA GLY A 15 -8.61 -9.52 0.47
C GLY A 15 -8.37 -8.02 0.42
N TRP A 16 -8.73 -7.33 1.48
CA TRP A 16 -8.32 -5.93 1.69
C TRP A 16 -6.96 -5.93 2.35
N ASN A 17 -6.21 -4.84 2.20
CA ASN A 17 -5.01 -4.63 3.00
C ASN A 17 -5.34 -4.82 4.48
N GLN A 18 -4.43 -5.45 5.18
CA GLN A 18 -4.54 -5.64 6.61
C GLN A 18 -4.04 -4.38 7.32
N LEU A 19 -4.62 -4.09 8.48
CA LEU A 19 -4.25 -2.95 9.29
C LEU A 19 -2.73 -2.85 9.45
N LEU A 20 -2.18 -1.69 9.18
CA LEU A 20 -0.82 -1.33 9.54
C LEU A 20 -0.85 0.05 10.20
N CYS A 21 -0.59 0.10 11.48
CA CYS A 21 -0.65 1.32 12.26
C CYS A 21 0.62 1.50 13.07
N SER A 22 1.01 2.72 13.28
CA SER A 22 2.05 3.07 14.23
C SER A 22 1.61 4.21 15.13
N LEU A 23 2.17 4.22 16.33
CA LEU A 23 2.02 5.28 17.30
C LEU A 23 3.40 5.75 17.71
N SER A 24 3.66 7.03 17.57
CA SER A 24 4.87 7.67 18.10
C SER A 24 4.56 8.53 19.31
N THR A 25 5.45 8.56 20.26
CA THR A 25 5.39 9.41 21.46
C THR A 25 6.76 9.91 21.82
N GLY A 26 6.84 11.07 22.44
CA GLY A 26 8.10 11.68 22.84
C GLY A 26 7.91 13.10 23.36
N LEU A 27 8.98 13.88 23.35
CA LEU A 27 9.00 15.30 23.73
C LEU A 27 9.11 16.17 22.46
N ASP A 28 8.12 17.01 22.23
CA ASP A 28 8.22 18.09 21.24
C ASP A 28 9.04 19.25 21.81
N THR A 29 10.31 19.32 21.45
CA THR A 29 11.23 20.35 21.94
C THR A 29 10.86 21.77 21.49
N ARG A 30 10.03 21.92 20.44
CA ARG A 30 9.52 23.23 19.98
C ARG A 30 8.53 23.84 20.99
N LYS A 31 7.76 22.98 21.66
CA LYS A 31 6.69 23.36 22.60
C LYS A 31 7.06 23.06 24.05
N ASN A 32 8.13 22.31 24.26
CA ASN A 32 8.53 21.74 25.56
C ASN A 32 7.37 20.96 26.22
N ASP A 33 6.68 20.16 25.42
CA ASP A 33 5.53 19.36 25.82
C ASP A 33 5.60 17.96 25.23
N THR A 34 4.95 17.00 25.86
CA THR A 34 4.87 15.64 25.33
C THR A 34 3.87 15.57 24.19
N TYR A 35 4.17 14.71 23.20
CA TYR A 35 3.25 14.41 22.12
C TYR A 35 2.94 12.91 22.07
N VAL A 36 1.78 12.58 21.56
CA VAL A 36 1.36 11.24 21.15
C VAL A 36 0.66 11.38 19.81
N ASP A 37 1.13 10.67 18.81
CA ASP A 37 0.56 10.67 17.48
C ASP A 37 0.33 9.26 16.97
N ILE A 38 -0.86 9.03 16.43
CA ILE A 38 -1.17 7.83 15.65
C ILE A 38 -1.01 8.21 14.19
N CYS A 39 -0.03 7.61 13.52
CA CYS A 39 0.26 7.88 12.10
C CYS A 39 -0.89 7.41 11.20
N PHE A 40 -2.02 8.12 11.20
CA PHE A 40 -3.20 7.77 10.41
C PHE A 40 -2.94 7.75 8.90
N MET A 41 -2.01 8.55 8.42
CA MET A 41 -1.66 8.60 6.99
C MET A 41 -1.09 7.28 6.47
N GLY A 42 -0.35 6.56 7.29
CA GLY A 42 0.22 5.26 6.92
C GLY A 42 -0.74 4.07 7.07
N LEU A 43 -1.93 4.24 7.67
CA LEU A 43 -2.86 3.15 7.95
C LEU A 43 -3.50 2.52 6.72
N LYS A 44 -3.63 3.27 5.66
CA LYS A 44 -4.54 2.98 4.57
C LYS A 44 -3.83 2.27 3.44
N GLY A 45 -4.25 1.06 3.18
CA GLY A 45 -3.85 0.33 1.98
C GLY A 45 -4.99 0.22 0.97
N GLY A 46 -4.84 -0.70 0.02
CA GLY A 46 -5.83 -0.94 -1.01
C GLY A 46 -6.95 -1.86 -0.58
N SER A 47 -8.16 -1.65 -1.09
CA SER A 47 -9.25 -2.60 -0.95
C SER A 47 -9.12 -3.76 -1.94
N GLY A 48 -9.72 -4.90 -1.61
CA GLY A 48 -9.85 -6.02 -2.54
C GLY A 48 -10.81 -5.70 -3.68
N ALA A 49 -10.48 -6.21 -4.86
CA ALA A 49 -11.37 -6.15 -6.01
C ALA A 49 -12.59 -7.06 -5.84
N MET A 50 -13.64 -6.78 -6.60
CA MET A 50 -14.81 -7.64 -6.73
C MET A 50 -15.16 -7.83 -8.20
N LYS A 51 -16.05 -8.76 -8.50
CA LYS A 51 -16.52 -8.95 -9.87
C LYS A 51 -17.17 -7.66 -10.41
N GLY A 52 -16.61 -7.13 -11.47
CA GLY A 52 -17.12 -5.91 -12.14
C GLY A 52 -16.49 -4.61 -11.66
N THR A 53 -15.65 -4.64 -10.62
CA THR A 53 -15.10 -3.41 -10.03
C THR A 53 -13.69 -3.63 -9.50
N ASP A 54 -12.77 -2.75 -9.90
CA ASP A 54 -11.43 -2.68 -9.31
C ASP A 54 -11.53 -2.30 -7.81
N GLY A 55 -10.53 -2.67 -7.05
CA GLY A 55 -10.39 -2.21 -5.67
C GLY A 55 -10.13 -0.70 -5.61
N TYR A 56 -10.55 -0.07 -4.52
CA TYR A 56 -10.29 1.33 -4.25
C TYR A 56 -8.88 1.50 -3.70
N ASP A 57 -8.16 2.46 -4.25
CA ASP A 57 -6.84 2.82 -3.79
C ASP A 57 -6.94 3.59 -2.45
N HIS A 58 -6.01 3.37 -1.53
CA HIS A 58 -5.89 4.14 -0.29
C HIS A 58 -7.23 4.34 0.45
N ILE A 59 -7.99 3.28 0.64
CA ILE A 59 -9.36 3.39 1.17
C ILE A 59 -9.44 3.26 2.70
N GLY A 60 -8.42 2.75 3.34
CA GLY A 60 -8.41 2.51 4.77
C GLY A 60 -8.89 1.11 5.16
N MET A 61 -9.21 0.96 6.43
CA MET A 61 -9.54 -0.33 7.03
C MET A 61 -10.96 -0.76 6.69
N ILE A 62 -11.14 -2.07 6.53
CA ILE A 62 -12.47 -2.65 6.26
C ILE A 62 -13.45 -2.43 7.44
N ASP A 63 -12.96 -2.43 8.67
CA ASP A 63 -13.74 -2.21 9.88
C ASP A 63 -14.25 -0.78 10.01
N ALA A 64 -13.52 0.20 9.45
CA ALA A 64 -13.97 1.59 9.33
C ALA A 64 -14.77 1.84 8.04
N SER A 65 -15.09 0.79 7.27
CA SER A 65 -15.80 0.89 5.98
C SER A 65 -15.17 1.90 5.00
N GLY A 66 -13.84 2.06 5.06
CA GLY A 66 -13.11 3.02 4.24
C GLY A 66 -13.30 4.49 4.62
N GLY A 67 -14.01 4.79 5.71
CA GLY A 67 -14.39 6.15 6.09
C GLY A 67 -13.35 6.96 6.88
N VAL A 68 -12.13 6.49 6.99
CA VAL A 68 -11.06 7.24 7.67
C VAL A 68 -10.49 8.29 6.71
N LEU A 69 -10.52 9.55 7.11
CA LEU A 69 -9.89 10.65 6.39
C LEU A 69 -8.42 10.80 6.81
N ASP A 70 -7.59 11.22 5.88
CA ASP A 70 -6.23 11.61 6.22
C ASP A 70 -6.25 12.91 7.03
N GLN A 71 -5.27 13.01 7.92
CA GLN A 71 -4.96 14.27 8.56
C GLN A 71 -4.38 15.23 7.51
N ASP A 72 -4.70 16.50 7.64
CA ASP A 72 -4.04 17.56 6.87
C ASP A 72 -2.53 17.59 7.20
N TYR A 73 -1.70 17.64 6.16
CA TYR A 73 -0.24 17.50 6.32
C TYR A 73 0.38 18.66 7.11
N GLU A 74 -0.10 19.88 6.89
CA GLU A 74 0.38 21.05 7.64
C GLU A 74 -0.03 20.97 9.12
N MET A 75 -1.25 20.50 9.37
CA MET A 75 -1.72 20.25 10.75
C MET A 75 -0.91 19.16 11.44
N PHE A 76 -0.54 18.09 10.74
CA PHE A 76 0.32 17.04 11.26
C PHE A 76 1.67 17.61 11.70
N GLU A 77 2.35 18.38 10.84
CA GLU A 77 3.65 19.00 11.15
C GLU A 77 3.57 20.08 12.22
N GLN A 78 2.41 20.75 12.36
CA GLN A 78 2.18 21.69 13.46
C GLN A 78 1.94 20.99 14.79
N GLN A 79 1.21 19.89 14.79
CA GLN A 79 0.83 19.16 16.00
C GLN A 79 1.95 18.29 16.54
N THR A 80 2.75 17.68 15.67
CA THR A 80 3.88 16.81 16.00
C THR A 80 5.21 17.47 15.67
N PRO A 81 6.33 17.02 16.25
CA PRO A 81 7.66 17.49 15.86
C PRO A 81 8.17 16.84 14.56
N HIS A 82 7.35 16.08 13.87
CA HIS A 82 7.69 15.31 12.70
C HIS A 82 7.53 16.11 11.41
N ILE A 83 8.18 15.64 10.33
CA ILE A 83 8.07 16.17 8.98
C ILE A 83 7.62 15.04 8.06
N LEU A 84 6.58 15.27 7.28
CA LEU A 84 6.12 14.35 6.25
C LEU A 84 6.94 14.57 4.97
N GLU A 85 7.75 13.58 4.58
CA GLU A 85 8.58 13.67 3.38
C GLU A 85 7.90 13.06 2.14
N LYS A 86 7.03 12.07 2.35
CA LYS A 86 6.32 11.37 1.26
C LYS A 86 5.01 10.79 1.74
N HIS A 87 3.98 10.89 0.90
CA HIS A 87 2.72 10.18 1.05
C HIS A 87 2.11 9.98 -0.34
N GLU A 88 2.39 8.83 -0.95
CA GLU A 88 2.05 8.55 -2.34
C GLU A 88 1.54 7.12 -2.52
N LEU A 89 0.75 6.90 -3.57
CA LEU A 89 0.34 5.55 -3.96
C LEU A 89 1.56 4.71 -4.34
N LEU A 90 1.55 3.46 -3.91
CA LEU A 90 2.65 2.51 -4.12
C LEU A 90 2.41 1.73 -5.40
N THR A 91 3.21 2.01 -6.43
CA THR A 91 3.18 1.28 -7.71
C THR A 91 3.33 -0.22 -7.48
N ASP A 92 2.63 -1.04 -8.27
CA ASP A 92 2.64 -2.51 -8.22
C ASP A 92 2.15 -3.14 -6.91
N SER A 93 1.65 -2.35 -5.97
CA SER A 93 1.19 -2.88 -4.69
C SER A 93 -0.13 -3.65 -4.79
N ALA A 94 -0.95 -3.33 -5.77
CA ALA A 94 -2.24 -3.96 -5.97
C ALA A 94 -2.14 -5.36 -6.58
N GLY A 95 -2.91 -6.31 -6.06
CA GLY A 95 -3.02 -7.64 -6.62
C GLY A 95 -3.56 -7.61 -8.05
N PRO A 96 -2.84 -8.25 -9.03
CA PRO A 96 -3.30 -8.29 -10.41
C PRO A 96 -4.57 -9.12 -10.58
N GLY A 97 -5.42 -8.73 -11.52
CA GLY A 97 -6.68 -9.41 -11.81
C GLY A 97 -7.38 -8.83 -13.04
N GLN A 98 -8.43 -9.50 -13.51
CA GLN A 98 -9.35 -8.89 -14.46
C GLN A 98 -9.90 -7.58 -13.89
N TRP A 99 -10.15 -7.59 -12.59
CA TRP A 99 -10.33 -6.41 -11.75
C TRP A 99 -9.17 -6.37 -10.76
N ARG A 100 -8.39 -5.29 -10.84
CA ARG A 100 -7.20 -5.06 -10.03
C ARG A 100 -7.60 -4.75 -8.59
N GLY A 101 -6.82 -5.20 -7.61
CA GLY A 101 -6.91 -4.69 -6.24
C GLY A 101 -6.65 -3.18 -6.17
N GLY A 102 -6.99 -2.55 -5.08
CA GLY A 102 -6.61 -1.17 -4.81
C GLY A 102 -5.13 -1.05 -4.47
N LEU A 103 -4.51 0.08 -4.82
CA LEU A 103 -3.12 0.38 -4.46
C LEU A 103 -2.97 0.65 -2.97
N GLY A 104 -1.84 0.26 -2.45
CA GLY A 104 -1.33 0.68 -1.16
C GLY A 104 -0.69 2.07 -1.21
N VAL A 105 -0.09 2.46 -0.10
CA VAL A 105 0.53 3.78 0.07
C VAL A 105 1.90 3.65 0.72
N GLU A 106 2.86 4.43 0.23
CA GLU A 106 4.13 4.68 0.87
C GLU A 106 4.07 5.99 1.65
N THR A 107 4.40 5.93 2.93
CA THR A 107 4.50 7.09 3.81
C THR A 107 5.91 7.18 4.37
N ARG A 108 6.53 8.35 4.25
CA ARG A 108 7.86 8.64 4.82
C ARG A 108 7.76 9.82 5.77
N ILE A 109 8.17 9.58 7.01
CA ILE A 109 8.12 10.59 8.07
C ILE A 109 9.52 10.70 8.68
N ARG A 110 10.04 11.91 8.75
CA ARG A 110 11.25 12.19 9.51
C ARG A 110 10.89 12.56 10.94
N PHE A 111 11.30 11.71 11.87
CA PHE A 111 11.02 11.92 13.28
C PHE A 111 11.85 13.06 13.87
N GLY A 112 11.16 13.98 14.52
CA GLY A 112 11.74 15.05 15.32
C GLY A 112 11.41 14.87 16.79
N GLY A 113 11.92 15.79 17.62
CA GLY A 113 11.73 15.73 19.07
C GLY A 113 12.80 14.90 19.78
N GLU A 114 12.55 14.56 21.05
CA GLU A 114 13.44 13.77 21.91
C GLU A 114 12.66 12.66 22.61
N ASP A 115 13.37 11.68 23.19
CA ASP A 115 12.79 10.53 23.90
C ASP A 115 11.72 9.77 23.09
N ILE A 116 11.97 9.63 21.78
CA ILE A 116 11.00 9.07 20.84
C ILE A 116 10.84 7.57 21.08
N GLN A 117 9.60 7.14 21.19
CA GLN A 117 9.21 5.73 21.20
C GLN A 117 8.22 5.48 20.06
N LEU A 118 8.36 4.35 19.40
CA LEU A 118 7.49 3.91 18.33
C LEU A 118 6.85 2.57 18.70
N VAL A 119 5.55 2.49 18.60
CA VAL A 119 4.80 1.24 18.68
C VAL A 119 4.21 0.96 17.30
N THR A 120 4.47 -0.22 16.76
CA THR A 120 3.79 -0.70 15.56
C THR A 120 2.74 -1.73 15.94
N PHE A 121 1.59 -1.70 15.30
CA PHE A 121 0.54 -2.69 15.51
C PHE A 121 -0.28 -2.90 14.24
N GLY A 122 -0.50 -4.16 13.90
CA GLY A 122 -1.18 -4.51 12.67
C GLY A 122 -0.97 -5.96 12.27
N ASP A 123 -1.16 -6.21 11.01
CA ASP A 123 -0.93 -7.50 10.35
C ASP A 123 -0.43 -7.26 8.91
N GLY A 124 -0.31 -8.34 8.11
CA GLY A 124 0.02 -8.22 6.68
C GLY A 124 1.50 -8.15 6.35
N ASP A 125 2.38 -8.34 7.32
CA ASP A 125 3.83 -8.45 7.15
C ASP A 125 4.29 -9.87 6.76
N ILE A 126 3.43 -10.87 6.90
CA ILE A 126 3.72 -12.27 6.56
C ILE A 126 2.83 -12.77 5.43
N GLU A 127 1.53 -12.48 5.48
CA GLU A 127 0.57 -12.88 4.46
C GLU A 127 -0.10 -11.64 3.84
N PRO A 128 0.00 -11.46 2.52
CA PRO A 128 -0.63 -10.33 1.84
C PRO A 128 -2.14 -10.51 1.68
N ALA A 129 -2.81 -9.45 1.28
CA ALA A 129 -4.22 -9.49 0.90
C ALA A 129 -4.44 -10.49 -0.25
N PHE A 130 -5.29 -11.47 -0.05
CA PHE A 130 -5.48 -12.57 -1.01
C PHE A 130 -6.29 -12.15 -2.24
N GLY A 131 -5.95 -12.71 -3.42
CA GLY A 131 -6.78 -12.64 -4.61
C GLY A 131 -7.88 -13.70 -4.66
N LEU A 132 -8.84 -13.55 -5.57
CA LEU A 132 -9.93 -14.50 -5.82
C LEU A 132 -10.05 -14.85 -7.30
N PHE A 133 -10.49 -16.06 -7.60
CA PHE A 133 -10.84 -16.55 -8.95
C PHE A 133 -9.73 -16.37 -10.00
N GLY A 134 -8.49 -16.54 -9.60
CA GLY A 134 -7.30 -16.38 -10.45
C GLY A 134 -6.63 -15.02 -10.33
N GLY A 135 -7.21 -14.09 -9.57
CA GLY A 135 -6.52 -12.84 -9.22
C GLY A 135 -5.37 -13.09 -8.24
N GLY A 136 -4.32 -12.28 -8.35
CA GLY A 136 -3.15 -12.32 -7.50
C GLY A 136 -3.33 -11.62 -6.16
N PRO A 137 -2.43 -11.87 -5.20
CA PRO A 137 -2.40 -11.14 -3.94
C PRO A 137 -1.91 -9.70 -4.13
N GLY A 138 -2.23 -8.84 -3.16
CA GLY A 138 -1.56 -7.55 -3.01
C GLY A 138 -0.15 -7.70 -2.44
N THR A 139 0.53 -6.59 -2.14
CA THR A 139 1.83 -6.61 -1.46
C THR A 139 1.69 -6.75 0.05
N LEU A 140 2.79 -7.10 0.70
CA LEU A 140 2.90 -7.10 2.15
C LEU A 140 2.94 -5.68 2.71
N ASN A 141 2.58 -5.54 3.97
CA ASN A 141 2.89 -4.37 4.77
C ASN A 141 4.36 -4.38 5.17
N PHE A 142 4.97 -3.19 5.21
CA PHE A 142 6.38 -3.05 5.51
C PHE A 142 6.64 -1.79 6.35
N ILE A 143 7.54 -1.89 7.34
CA ILE A 143 8.01 -0.75 8.15
C ILE A 143 9.51 -0.83 8.32
N GLU A 144 10.20 0.25 8.04
CA GLU A 144 11.64 0.37 8.25
C GLU A 144 12.01 1.73 8.85
N LEU A 145 12.99 1.70 9.72
CA LEU A 145 13.61 2.89 10.30
C LEU A 145 15.02 3.02 9.75
N TYR A 146 15.35 4.19 9.22
CA TYR A 146 16.71 4.56 8.82
C TYR A 146 17.22 5.63 9.79
N GLU A 147 18.08 5.24 10.70
CA GLU A 147 18.61 6.15 11.70
C GLU A 147 19.66 7.11 11.13
N ALA A 148 19.81 8.27 11.75
CA ALA A 148 20.77 9.29 11.33
C ALA A 148 22.24 8.82 11.40
N ASN A 149 22.54 7.81 12.21
CA ASN A 149 23.86 7.17 12.32
C ASN A 149 24.16 6.19 11.16
N GLY A 150 23.19 5.90 10.29
CA GLY A 150 23.30 4.98 9.16
C GLY A 150 22.80 3.56 9.44
N ASP A 151 22.34 3.27 10.65
CA ASP A 151 21.73 1.99 10.97
C ASP A 151 20.32 1.91 10.37
N ALA A 152 19.92 0.70 9.95
CA ALA A 152 18.56 0.41 9.47
C ALA A 152 17.96 -0.71 10.33
N TYR A 153 16.68 -0.57 10.65
CA TYR A 153 15.93 -1.54 11.44
C TYR A 153 14.56 -1.79 10.82
N THR A 154 14.31 -3.04 10.43
CA THR A 154 12.99 -3.46 9.94
C THR A 154 12.11 -3.84 11.12
N CYS A 155 11.01 -3.11 11.30
CA CYS A 155 10.02 -3.41 12.33
C CYS A 155 9.10 -4.55 11.86
N THR A 156 8.67 -5.36 12.80
CA THR A 156 7.47 -6.19 12.59
C THR A 156 6.21 -5.35 12.74
N THR A 157 5.05 -5.89 12.35
CA THR A 157 3.77 -5.22 12.59
C THR A 157 3.31 -5.24 14.05
N LYS A 158 4.13 -5.74 14.97
CA LYS A 158 3.86 -5.83 16.42
C LYS A 158 5.16 -5.58 17.19
N ASP A 159 5.62 -4.34 17.20
CA ASP A 159 6.91 -3.98 17.77
C ASP A 159 6.81 -2.79 18.73
N LEU A 160 7.80 -2.66 19.59
CA LEU A 160 8.01 -1.52 20.47
C LEU A 160 9.48 -1.09 20.41
N VAL A 161 9.76 -0.07 19.62
CA VAL A 161 11.10 0.50 19.47
C VAL A 161 11.24 1.68 20.44
N ARG A 162 12.24 1.61 21.32
CA ARG A 162 12.53 2.67 22.29
C ARG A 162 13.83 3.36 21.93
N GLY A 163 13.89 4.64 22.22
CA GLY A 163 15.11 5.42 22.00
C GLY A 163 15.40 5.67 20.52
N VAL A 164 14.36 5.81 19.72
CA VAL A 164 14.48 6.22 18.32
C VAL A 164 15.18 7.59 18.28
N LEU A 165 16.22 7.70 17.44
CA LEU A 165 17.02 8.93 17.39
C LEU A 165 16.27 10.04 16.64
N PRO A 166 16.40 11.31 17.06
CA PRO A 166 15.96 12.44 16.27
C PRO A 166 16.57 12.42 14.85
N GLY A 167 15.77 12.72 13.84
CA GLY A 167 16.20 12.65 12.45
C GLY A 167 16.08 11.28 11.79
N THR A 168 15.64 10.24 12.51
CA THR A 168 15.34 8.94 11.94
C THR A 168 14.25 9.08 10.87
N LEU A 169 14.49 8.49 9.69
CA LEU A 169 13.48 8.37 8.66
C LEU A 169 12.66 7.10 8.91
N TYR A 170 11.40 7.27 9.18
CA TYR A 170 10.39 6.22 9.22
C TYR A 170 9.79 6.01 7.84
N VAL A 171 9.84 4.79 7.33
CA VAL A 171 9.24 4.38 6.06
C VAL A 171 8.18 3.33 6.35
N GLN A 172 6.97 3.57 5.92
CA GLN A 172 5.86 2.63 6.02
C GLN A 172 5.22 2.44 4.65
N GLU A 173 5.09 1.18 4.24
CA GLU A 173 4.36 0.77 3.06
C GLU A 173 3.12 -0.02 3.49
N ALA A 174 1.95 0.56 3.35
CA ALA A 174 0.70 -0.15 3.50
C ALA A 174 0.40 -0.88 2.19
N GLY A 175 0.25 -2.19 2.23
CA GLY A 175 0.10 -3.03 1.05
C GLY A 175 -1.19 -2.77 0.27
N GLY A 176 -1.24 -3.28 -0.95
CA GLY A 176 -2.44 -3.22 -1.79
C GLY A 176 -3.45 -4.31 -1.46
N GLY A 177 -4.64 -4.18 -2.03
CA GLY A 177 -5.69 -5.19 -1.98
C GLY A 177 -5.49 -6.31 -3.01
N GLY A 178 -6.13 -7.45 -2.81
CA GLY A 178 -6.09 -8.58 -3.75
C GLY A 178 -6.91 -8.32 -5.02
N GLY A 179 -6.45 -8.91 -6.15
CA GLY A 179 -7.16 -8.88 -7.42
C GLY A 179 -8.29 -9.91 -7.52
N TRP A 180 -9.17 -9.74 -8.48
CA TRP A 180 -10.25 -10.67 -8.77
C TRP A 180 -10.24 -11.09 -10.24
N GLY A 181 -10.32 -12.38 -10.51
CA GLY A 181 -10.35 -12.94 -11.86
C GLY A 181 -8.97 -12.97 -12.53
N ASP A 182 -8.89 -13.66 -13.66
CA ASP A 182 -7.67 -13.83 -14.44
C ASP A 182 -7.12 -12.49 -14.95
N PRO A 183 -5.89 -12.08 -14.58
CA PRO A 183 -5.29 -10.82 -15.03
C PRO A 183 -5.21 -10.68 -16.55
N LYS A 184 -5.01 -11.77 -17.29
CA LYS A 184 -4.93 -11.75 -18.75
C LYS A 184 -6.25 -11.36 -19.43
N LYS A 185 -7.36 -11.36 -18.67
CA LYS A 185 -8.65 -10.88 -19.15
C LYS A 185 -8.89 -9.38 -18.97
N ARG A 186 -7.95 -8.68 -18.30
CA ARG A 186 -7.99 -7.22 -18.22
C ARG A 186 -7.71 -6.64 -19.61
N PRO A 187 -8.50 -5.67 -20.11
CA PRO A 187 -8.24 -5.03 -21.40
C PRO A 187 -6.78 -4.51 -21.47
N ALA A 188 -6.09 -4.81 -22.57
CA ALA A 188 -4.68 -4.47 -22.73
C ALA A 188 -4.47 -2.94 -22.72
N GLU A 189 -5.40 -2.21 -23.34
CA GLU A 189 -5.37 -0.75 -23.38
C GLU A 189 -5.47 -0.13 -21.98
N LYS A 190 -6.30 -0.74 -21.09
CA LYS A 190 -6.41 -0.29 -19.71
C LYS A 190 -5.12 -0.54 -18.93
N VAL A 191 -4.46 -1.68 -19.15
CA VAL A 191 -3.15 -1.95 -18.54
C VAL A 191 -2.10 -0.95 -19.06
N ALA A 192 -2.10 -0.64 -20.35
CA ALA A 192 -1.19 0.36 -20.94
C ALA A 192 -1.45 1.77 -20.36
N GLU A 193 -2.70 2.14 -20.13
CA GLU A 193 -3.06 3.39 -19.45
C GLU A 193 -2.50 3.41 -18.02
N GLU A 194 -2.71 2.35 -17.26
CA GLU A 194 -2.23 2.23 -15.88
C GLU A 194 -0.70 2.24 -15.77
N VAL A 195 0.02 1.77 -16.81
CA VAL A 195 1.48 1.91 -16.86
C VAL A 195 1.88 3.38 -17.09
N ARG A 196 1.20 4.09 -17.99
CA ARG A 196 1.45 5.52 -18.21
C ARG A 196 1.15 6.36 -16.98
N ASP A 197 0.17 5.97 -16.19
CA ASP A 197 -0.22 6.64 -14.95
C ASP A 197 0.65 6.25 -13.74
N GLY A 198 1.63 5.31 -13.92
CA GLY A 198 2.51 4.87 -12.85
C GLY A 198 1.88 3.93 -11.82
N ILE A 199 0.70 3.40 -12.11
CA ILE A 199 -0.05 2.46 -11.26
C ILE A 199 0.56 1.07 -11.32
N ILE A 200 0.95 0.65 -12.52
CA ILE A 200 1.55 -0.64 -12.84
C ILE A 200 2.90 -0.39 -13.53
N SER A 201 3.94 -1.14 -13.18
CA SER A 201 5.21 -1.12 -13.92
C SER A 201 5.09 -1.88 -15.25
N ILE A 202 6.03 -1.61 -16.17
CA ILE A 202 6.15 -2.36 -17.44
C ILE A 202 6.38 -3.85 -17.16
N ASP A 203 7.16 -4.16 -16.13
CA ASP A 203 7.45 -5.54 -15.74
C ASP A 203 6.19 -6.26 -15.26
N GLN A 204 5.41 -5.63 -14.37
CA GLN A 204 4.14 -6.20 -13.93
C GLN A 204 3.11 -6.32 -15.07
N ALA A 205 3.06 -5.36 -15.99
CA ALA A 205 2.22 -5.45 -17.19
C ALA A 205 2.56 -6.69 -18.03
N ARG A 206 3.84 -6.97 -18.20
CA ARG A 206 4.32 -8.17 -18.94
C ARG A 206 4.05 -9.45 -18.16
N GLU A 207 4.48 -9.54 -16.92
CA GLU A 207 4.50 -10.79 -16.15
C GLU A 207 3.12 -11.22 -15.70
N ALA A 208 2.33 -10.29 -15.13
CA ALA A 208 1.02 -10.61 -14.58
C ALA A 208 -0.10 -10.52 -15.62
N TYR A 209 -0.09 -9.49 -16.45
CA TYR A 209 -1.19 -9.21 -17.37
C TYR A 209 -0.94 -9.72 -18.80
N GLY A 210 0.31 -10.10 -19.11
CA GLY A 210 0.70 -10.53 -20.46
C GLY A 210 0.54 -9.41 -21.49
N VAL A 211 0.84 -8.17 -21.10
CA VAL A 211 0.78 -6.98 -21.96
C VAL A 211 2.19 -6.52 -22.27
N ILE A 212 2.48 -6.32 -23.54
CA ILE A 212 3.77 -5.84 -24.00
C ILE A 212 3.64 -4.38 -24.43
N LEU A 213 4.54 -3.56 -23.91
CA LEU A 213 4.63 -2.14 -24.23
C LEU A 213 6.04 -1.80 -24.72
N ASP A 214 6.14 -0.81 -25.60
CA ASP A 214 7.44 -0.22 -25.93
C ASP A 214 8.00 0.52 -24.70
N GLU A 215 9.22 0.24 -24.31
CA GLU A 215 9.83 0.78 -23.09
C GLU A 215 10.04 2.31 -23.10
N LYS A 216 10.04 2.93 -24.29
CA LYS A 216 10.29 4.37 -24.42
C LYS A 216 9.01 5.18 -24.63
N THR A 217 8.10 4.63 -25.45
CA THR A 217 6.86 5.35 -25.83
C THR A 217 5.68 4.96 -24.96
N LEU A 218 5.76 3.82 -24.26
CA LEU A 218 4.66 3.17 -23.52
C LEU A 218 3.46 2.85 -24.41
N GLU A 219 3.69 2.70 -25.72
CA GLU A 219 2.66 2.28 -26.66
C GLU A 219 2.47 0.77 -26.59
N LEU A 220 1.21 0.33 -26.73
CA LEU A 220 0.85 -1.08 -26.70
C LEU A 220 1.29 -1.79 -27.97
N ASP A 221 2.03 -2.90 -27.80
CA ASP A 221 2.30 -3.87 -28.88
C ASP A 221 1.17 -4.92 -28.87
N GLU A 222 0.18 -4.71 -29.74
CA GLU A 222 -1.00 -5.58 -29.83
C GLU A 222 -0.64 -7.00 -30.30
N GLU A 223 0.30 -7.14 -31.27
CA GLU A 223 0.67 -8.42 -31.85
C GLU A 223 1.41 -9.30 -30.83
N GLU A 224 2.41 -8.76 -30.17
CA GLU A 224 3.16 -9.48 -29.14
C GLU A 224 2.28 -9.75 -27.89
N THR A 225 1.40 -8.82 -27.52
CA THR A 225 0.43 -9.00 -26.44
C THR A 225 -0.53 -10.16 -26.74
N ALA A 226 -1.09 -10.21 -27.96
CA ALA A 226 -1.97 -11.32 -28.38
C ALA A 226 -1.24 -12.66 -28.34
N ARG A 227 0.00 -12.69 -28.83
CA ARG A 227 0.84 -13.89 -28.80
C ARG A 227 1.11 -14.37 -27.36
N LEU A 228 1.43 -13.45 -26.46
CA LEU A 228 1.75 -13.79 -25.04
C LEU A 228 0.50 -14.24 -24.26
N ARG A 229 -0.66 -13.71 -24.58
CA ARG A 229 -1.95 -14.11 -23.99
C ARG A 229 -2.51 -15.42 -24.55
N GLY A 230 -1.94 -15.92 -25.67
CA GLY A 230 -2.37 -17.14 -26.33
C GLY A 230 -3.66 -16.98 -27.13
N ALA A 231 -3.89 -15.79 -27.67
CA ALA A 231 -5.02 -15.45 -28.53
C ALA A 231 -4.69 -15.66 -30.00
#